data_915e21601aae127bd60d877bb5ce99e1
#
_entry.id   915e21601aae127bd60d877bb5ce99e1
#
_cell.length_a   1.000
_cell.length_b   1.000
_cell.length_c   1.000
_cell.angle_alpha   90.00
_cell.angle_beta   90.00
_cell.angle_gamma   90.00
#
_symmetry.space_group_name_H-M   'P 1'
#
loop_
_entity.id
_entity.type
_entity.pdbx_description
1 polymer ?
#
loop_
_entity_poly.entity_id
_entity_poly.type
_entity_poly.pdbx_seq_one_letter_code
_entity_poly.pdbx_strand_id
1 'polypeptide(L)'
;MASKPRCHCKPKRLPERRAVTIVAGFKCADGIVLCADTEETFGNAKTSVPKLQVCYSSQTDHAEDLMFALAGAGNGPWVDKLVALTWAQVQTATSFDEACHLAEKSIKDAHEEYGNIFQPGMMPDAKLVYAVKMDGKSKLFSSDGPLVNEQRHFAIHGCGAELGTYIYNLMCPSWTRHTLSQLAVLAAYIVYQAKTYVPGVGGSTHLVKLRNDGGSFADFGNSDKWMEQHFQYLDGFLGPAFVASFDIDTPDFLSDAHLSELVDMLKLGRQEMKDWRDKAIEFTKVLKEQMEKRNRANYPWRYRKPESEINHDAAMPSESQKSEREP
;
A
#
# COMPACT_ATOMS: atom_id res chain seq x y z
N MET A 1 -35.52 -22.88 -56.20
CA MET A 1 -35.18 -21.90 -55.15
C MET A 1 -34.05 -22.49 -54.34
N ALA A 2 -32.82 -22.03 -54.53
CA ALA A 2 -31.64 -22.54 -53.87
C ALA A 2 -31.41 -21.75 -52.56
N SER A 3 -31.42 -22.46 -51.41
CA SER A 3 -31.15 -21.89 -50.09
C SER A 3 -29.66 -21.52 -49.96
N LYS A 4 -29.38 -20.24 -49.72
CA LYS A 4 -28.01 -19.74 -49.42
C LYS A 4 -27.52 -20.35 -48.09
N PRO A 5 -26.28 -20.86 -48.01
CA PRO A 5 -25.69 -21.33 -46.77
C PRO A 5 -25.45 -20.15 -45.83
N ARG A 6 -26.02 -20.21 -44.62
CA ARG A 6 -25.70 -19.28 -43.53
C ARG A 6 -24.31 -19.60 -42.98
N CYS A 7 -23.36 -18.72 -43.25
CA CYS A 7 -22.03 -18.79 -42.64
C CYS A 7 -22.15 -18.46 -41.16
N HIS A 8 -22.05 -19.48 -40.29
CA HIS A 8 -21.95 -19.31 -38.85
C HIS A 8 -20.51 -18.98 -38.45
N CYS A 9 -20.08 -17.78 -38.78
CA CYS A 9 -18.87 -17.25 -38.10
C CYS A 9 -19.21 -17.00 -36.65
N LYS A 10 -18.79 -17.90 -35.78
CA LYS A 10 -18.75 -17.59 -34.33
C LYS A 10 -17.87 -16.37 -34.15
N PRO A 11 -18.31 -15.32 -33.44
CA PRO A 11 -17.44 -14.19 -33.15
C PRO A 11 -16.21 -14.74 -32.40
N LYS A 12 -15.00 -14.49 -32.95
CA LYS A 12 -13.76 -14.73 -32.23
C LYS A 12 -13.85 -13.92 -30.95
N ARG A 13 -13.92 -14.61 -29.79
CA ARG A 13 -13.72 -13.93 -28.51
C ARG A 13 -12.37 -13.26 -28.60
N LEU A 14 -12.36 -11.93 -28.52
CA LEU A 14 -11.13 -11.18 -28.31
C LEU A 14 -10.45 -11.78 -27.10
N PRO A 15 -9.12 -12.02 -27.13
CA PRO A 15 -8.42 -12.53 -25.97
C PRO A 15 -8.75 -11.64 -24.79
N GLU A 16 -9.24 -12.24 -23.71
CA GLU A 16 -9.44 -11.53 -22.45
C GLU A 16 -8.18 -10.74 -22.14
N ARG A 17 -8.29 -9.43 -22.06
CA ARG A 17 -7.20 -8.58 -21.61
C ARG A 17 -6.95 -8.95 -20.14
N ARG A 18 -6.04 -9.88 -19.90
CA ARG A 18 -5.63 -10.22 -18.54
C ARG A 18 -5.04 -8.96 -17.92
N ALA A 19 -5.53 -8.60 -16.75
CA ALA A 19 -4.95 -7.53 -15.95
C ALA A 19 -3.48 -7.87 -15.70
N VAL A 20 -2.59 -7.06 -16.28
CA VAL A 20 -1.14 -7.24 -16.27
C VAL A 20 -0.61 -6.47 -15.07
N THR A 21 -0.63 -7.07 -13.89
CA THR A 21 -0.21 -6.42 -12.64
C THR A 21 -0.19 -7.39 -11.46
N ILE A 22 0.36 -6.94 -10.34
CA ILE A 22 0.11 -7.50 -9.00
C ILE A 22 -0.25 -6.39 -8.03
N VAL A 23 -1.34 -6.58 -7.30
CA VAL A 23 -1.71 -5.75 -6.15
C VAL A 23 -2.00 -6.67 -4.98
N ALA A 24 -1.51 -6.33 -3.80
CA ALA A 24 -1.68 -7.18 -2.63
C ALA A 24 -1.86 -6.36 -1.35
N GLY A 25 -2.56 -6.96 -0.39
CA GLY A 25 -2.73 -6.44 0.95
C GLY A 25 -2.56 -7.55 1.99
N PHE A 26 -1.90 -7.23 3.09
CA PHE A 26 -1.62 -8.16 4.18
C PHE A 26 -1.95 -7.52 5.52
N LYS A 27 -2.66 -8.26 6.38
CA LYS A 27 -3.10 -7.78 7.69
C LYS A 27 -2.39 -8.55 8.80
N CYS A 28 -1.93 -7.83 9.80
CA CYS A 28 -1.43 -8.37 11.07
C CYS A 28 -2.05 -7.64 12.26
N ALA A 29 -1.61 -7.97 13.47
CA ALA A 29 -2.17 -7.39 14.69
C ALA A 29 -1.94 -5.87 14.80
N ASP A 30 -0.79 -5.38 14.32
CA ASP A 30 -0.35 -3.99 14.43
C ASP A 30 -0.66 -3.14 13.19
N GLY A 31 -1.33 -3.71 12.15
CA GLY A 31 -1.75 -2.92 11.00
C GLY A 31 -1.91 -3.69 9.69
N ILE A 32 -1.84 -2.94 8.59
CA ILE A 32 -2.02 -3.44 7.23
C ILE A 32 -0.88 -2.95 6.35
N VAL A 33 -0.39 -3.82 5.46
CA VAL A 33 0.52 -3.48 4.36
C VAL A 33 -0.25 -3.62 3.06
N LEU A 34 -0.19 -2.60 2.19
CA LEU A 34 -0.60 -2.71 0.79
C LEU A 34 0.64 -2.56 -0.10
N CYS A 35 0.68 -3.30 -1.19
CA CYS A 35 1.73 -3.18 -2.19
C CYS A 35 1.21 -3.39 -3.61
N ALA A 36 1.94 -2.84 -4.58
CA ALA A 36 1.66 -3.00 -6.00
C ALA A 36 2.94 -2.82 -6.83
N ASP A 37 2.97 -3.42 -8.02
CA ASP A 37 3.89 -3.03 -9.08
C ASP A 37 3.42 -1.75 -9.77
N THR A 38 4.28 -1.12 -10.61
CA THR A 38 3.92 0.10 -11.35
C THR A 38 3.87 -0.08 -12.86
N GLU A 39 4.19 -1.24 -13.40
CA GLU A 39 4.19 -1.42 -14.84
C GLU A 39 2.77 -1.49 -15.40
N GLU A 40 2.46 -0.62 -16.35
CA GLU A 40 1.27 -0.70 -17.18
C GLU A 40 1.68 -0.96 -18.62
N THR A 41 1.06 -1.96 -19.24
CA THR A 41 1.31 -2.32 -20.64
C THR A 41 0.16 -1.85 -21.51
N PHE A 42 0.45 -0.94 -22.43
CA PHE A 42 -0.50 -0.44 -23.40
C PHE A 42 -0.06 -0.85 -24.82
N GLY A 43 -0.64 -1.91 -25.35
CA GLY A 43 -0.17 -2.53 -26.59
C GLY A 43 1.26 -3.06 -26.41
N ASN A 44 2.21 -2.49 -27.14
CA ASN A 44 3.65 -2.82 -27.04
C ASN A 44 4.42 -1.83 -26.16
N ALA A 45 3.78 -0.77 -25.67
CA ALA A 45 4.42 0.22 -24.82
C ALA A 45 4.27 -0.14 -23.34
N LYS A 46 5.35 0.08 -22.57
CA LYS A 46 5.37 -0.05 -21.11
C LYS A 46 5.52 1.32 -20.50
N THR A 47 4.66 1.64 -19.56
CA THR A 47 4.69 2.88 -18.78
C THR A 47 4.73 2.57 -17.29
N SER A 48 5.17 3.52 -16.49
CA SER A 48 5.11 3.42 -15.02
C SER A 48 3.95 4.25 -14.51
N VAL A 49 2.96 3.60 -13.88
CA VAL A 49 1.76 4.23 -13.35
C VAL A 49 1.58 3.81 -11.88
N PRO A 50 1.32 4.76 -10.96
CA PRO A 50 1.01 4.42 -9.59
C PRO A 50 -0.31 3.63 -9.52
N LYS A 51 -0.27 2.39 -9.08
CA LYS A 51 -1.46 1.53 -8.88
C LYS A 51 -1.93 1.52 -7.43
N LEU A 52 -1.17 2.13 -6.53
CA LEU A 52 -1.46 2.27 -5.12
C LEU A 52 -1.67 3.75 -4.81
N GLN A 53 -2.83 4.08 -4.27
CA GLN A 53 -3.23 5.43 -3.90
C GLN A 53 -3.55 5.49 -2.41
N VAL A 54 -3.18 6.61 -1.78
CA VAL A 54 -3.44 6.87 -0.36
C VAL A 54 -4.15 8.20 -0.23
N CYS A 55 -5.29 8.16 0.43
CA CYS A 55 -6.09 9.33 0.76
C CYS A 55 -6.15 9.49 2.28
N TYR A 56 -6.09 10.72 2.76
CA TYR A 56 -6.20 11.04 4.18
C TYR A 56 -7.01 12.30 4.38
N SER A 57 -7.79 12.33 5.45
CA SER A 57 -8.55 13.52 5.82
C SER A 57 -7.69 14.45 6.66
N SER A 58 -7.67 15.73 6.29
CA SER A 58 -7.04 16.81 7.06
C SER A 58 -8.05 17.78 7.66
N GLN A 59 -9.36 17.45 7.62
CA GLN A 59 -10.40 18.47 7.76
C GLN A 59 -11.17 18.49 9.08
N THR A 60 -10.95 17.57 10.01
CA THR A 60 -11.70 17.58 11.27
C THR A 60 -10.77 17.47 12.47
N ASP A 61 -11.06 18.22 13.53
CA ASP A 61 -10.34 18.19 14.83
C ASP A 61 -10.40 16.80 15.50
N HIS A 62 -11.17 15.87 14.96
CA HIS A 62 -11.31 14.48 15.43
C HIS A 62 -10.91 13.41 14.42
N ALA A 63 -10.56 13.76 13.17
CA ALA A 63 -10.26 12.80 12.10
C ALA A 63 -8.78 12.82 11.67
N GLU A 64 -7.85 13.12 12.58
CA GLU A 64 -6.41 13.10 12.26
C GLU A 64 -5.92 11.74 11.78
N ASP A 65 -6.74 10.70 11.91
CA ASP A 65 -6.36 9.31 11.65
C ASP A 65 -7.14 8.61 10.54
N LEU A 66 -8.11 9.27 9.87
CA LEU A 66 -8.83 8.61 8.77
C LEU A 66 -7.92 8.50 7.55
N MET A 67 -7.61 7.27 7.19
CA MET A 67 -6.85 6.92 5.99
C MET A 67 -7.59 5.87 5.18
N PHE A 68 -7.58 6.08 3.88
CA PHE A 68 -8.06 5.14 2.89
C PHE A 68 -6.93 4.86 1.91
N ALA A 69 -6.48 3.63 1.82
CA ALA A 69 -5.47 3.21 0.87
C ALA A 69 -6.04 2.13 -0.05
N LEU A 70 -5.81 2.25 -1.34
CA LEU A 70 -6.35 1.33 -2.34
C LEU A 70 -5.29 1.01 -3.39
N ALA A 71 -5.19 -0.27 -3.75
CA ALA A 71 -4.45 -0.77 -4.89
C ALA A 71 -5.41 -1.49 -5.85
N GLY A 72 -5.29 -1.22 -7.16
CA GLY A 72 -6.20 -1.76 -8.17
C GLY A 72 -5.51 -2.49 -9.30
N ALA A 73 -6.12 -3.59 -9.74
CA ALA A 73 -5.75 -4.36 -10.93
C ALA A 73 -6.91 -4.36 -11.93
N GLY A 74 -6.61 -4.21 -13.22
CA GLY A 74 -7.61 -4.18 -14.28
C GLY A 74 -7.55 -2.92 -15.13
N ASN A 75 -8.68 -2.29 -15.40
CA ASN A 75 -8.75 -1.06 -16.18
C ASN A 75 -8.35 0.14 -15.33
N GLY A 76 -7.19 0.74 -15.60
CA GLY A 76 -6.63 1.85 -14.82
C GLY A 76 -7.59 3.03 -14.65
N PRO A 77 -8.15 3.63 -15.71
CA PRO A 77 -9.12 4.72 -15.62
C PRO A 77 -10.36 4.39 -14.78
N TRP A 78 -10.80 3.13 -14.79
CA TRP A 78 -11.92 2.68 -13.97
C TRP A 78 -11.51 2.56 -12.50
N VAL A 79 -10.32 2.03 -12.22
CA VAL A 79 -9.75 1.99 -10.87
C VAL A 79 -9.63 3.40 -10.30
N ASP A 80 -9.09 4.37 -11.05
CA ASP A 80 -8.96 5.76 -10.61
C ASP A 80 -10.32 6.39 -10.30
N LYS A 81 -11.33 6.09 -11.12
CA LYS A 81 -12.70 6.55 -10.88
C LYS A 81 -13.28 5.97 -9.60
N LEU A 82 -13.08 4.66 -9.35
CA LEU A 82 -13.52 4.01 -8.13
C LEU A 82 -12.85 4.61 -6.88
N VAL A 83 -11.53 4.89 -6.94
CA VAL A 83 -10.82 5.57 -5.85
C VAL A 83 -11.45 6.92 -5.54
N ALA A 84 -11.66 7.75 -6.57
CA ALA A 84 -12.20 9.10 -6.40
C ALA A 84 -13.62 9.09 -5.80
N LEU A 85 -14.49 8.21 -6.32
CA LEU A 85 -15.87 8.07 -5.83
C LEU A 85 -15.90 7.55 -4.38
N THR A 86 -15.09 6.54 -4.09
CA THR A 86 -15.04 5.93 -2.75
C THR A 86 -14.48 6.92 -1.73
N TRP A 87 -13.40 7.63 -2.06
CA TRP A 87 -12.85 8.62 -1.16
C TRP A 87 -13.81 9.77 -0.88
N ALA A 88 -14.54 10.23 -1.89
CA ALA A 88 -15.54 11.30 -1.71
C ALA A 88 -16.62 10.95 -0.67
N GLN A 89 -16.94 9.66 -0.51
CA GLN A 89 -17.87 9.17 0.50
C GLN A 89 -17.16 8.92 1.85
N VAL A 90 -16.05 8.19 1.83
CA VAL A 90 -15.32 7.77 3.04
C VAL A 90 -14.86 8.97 3.88
N GLN A 91 -14.43 10.06 3.27
CA GLN A 91 -14.00 11.26 3.98
C GLN A 91 -15.10 11.95 4.80
N THR A 92 -16.39 11.62 4.57
CA THR A 92 -17.52 12.16 5.34
C THR A 92 -17.85 11.34 6.58
N ALA A 93 -17.18 10.18 6.77
CA ALA A 93 -17.46 9.29 7.87
C ALA A 93 -17.10 9.92 9.22
N THR A 94 -17.94 9.68 10.20
CA THR A 94 -17.76 10.12 11.60
C THR A 94 -17.28 9.00 12.51
N SER A 95 -17.26 7.76 12.01
CA SER A 95 -16.80 6.60 12.75
C SER A 95 -16.13 5.57 11.82
N PHE A 96 -15.31 4.69 12.41
CA PHE A 96 -14.62 3.63 11.69
C PHE A 96 -15.57 2.68 10.94
N ASP A 97 -16.66 2.26 11.58
CA ASP A 97 -17.61 1.33 10.97
C ASP A 97 -18.40 2.02 9.84
N GLU A 98 -18.71 3.30 9.98
CA GLU A 98 -19.30 4.11 8.92
C GLU A 98 -18.34 4.25 7.74
N ALA A 99 -17.05 4.54 7.97
CA ALA A 99 -16.05 4.63 6.92
C ALA A 99 -15.93 3.33 6.12
N CYS A 100 -15.93 2.18 6.80
CA CYS A 100 -15.94 0.88 6.16
C CYS A 100 -17.20 0.63 5.33
N HIS A 101 -18.38 0.96 5.89
CA HIS A 101 -19.65 0.83 5.19
C HIS A 101 -19.74 1.73 3.95
N LEU A 102 -19.32 2.99 4.07
CA LEU A 102 -19.31 3.93 2.95
C LEU A 102 -18.35 3.49 1.83
N ALA A 103 -17.19 2.94 2.18
CA ALA A 103 -16.27 2.39 1.18
C ALA A 103 -16.90 1.24 0.39
N GLU A 104 -17.48 0.27 1.09
CA GLU A 104 -18.18 -0.86 0.45
C GLU A 104 -19.36 -0.40 -0.40
N LYS A 105 -20.22 0.46 0.15
CA LYS A 105 -21.41 0.99 -0.53
C LYS A 105 -21.02 1.75 -1.80
N SER A 106 -20.01 2.63 -1.72
CA SER A 106 -19.57 3.44 -2.86
C SER A 106 -19.09 2.58 -4.04
N ILE A 107 -18.35 1.49 -3.76
CA ILE A 107 -17.90 0.56 -4.81
C ILE A 107 -19.09 -0.14 -5.46
N LYS A 108 -20.07 -0.61 -4.66
CA LYS A 108 -21.29 -1.25 -5.17
C LYS A 108 -22.13 -0.29 -6.01
N ASP A 109 -22.40 0.91 -5.48
CA ASP A 109 -23.20 1.94 -6.16
C ASP A 109 -22.55 2.35 -7.51
N ALA A 110 -21.23 2.51 -7.53
CA ALA A 110 -20.51 2.82 -8.77
C ALA A 110 -20.66 1.71 -9.82
N HIS A 111 -20.56 0.45 -9.43
CA HIS A 111 -20.75 -0.67 -10.34
C HIS A 111 -22.20 -0.80 -10.83
N GLU A 112 -23.18 -0.50 -9.99
CA GLU A 112 -24.59 -0.49 -10.36
C GLU A 112 -24.89 0.66 -11.33
N GLU A 113 -24.46 1.88 -11.01
CA GLU A 113 -24.68 3.07 -11.85
C GLU A 113 -24.06 2.91 -13.23
N TYR A 114 -22.78 2.52 -13.29
CA TYR A 114 -22.06 2.39 -14.56
C TYR A 114 -22.41 1.10 -15.28
N GLY A 115 -22.81 0.04 -14.58
CA GLY A 115 -23.30 -1.21 -15.18
C GLY A 115 -24.52 -1.01 -16.05
N ASN A 116 -25.35 -0.03 -15.72
CA ASN A 116 -26.54 0.35 -16.54
C ASN A 116 -26.15 1.11 -17.83
N ILE A 117 -24.97 1.68 -17.91
CA ILE A 117 -24.48 2.45 -19.08
C ILE A 117 -23.80 1.51 -20.09
N PHE A 118 -23.12 0.48 -19.60
CA PHE A 118 -22.40 -0.47 -20.46
C PHE A 118 -23.30 -1.62 -20.92
N GLN A 119 -23.06 -2.12 -22.11
CA GLN A 119 -23.70 -3.37 -22.55
C GLN A 119 -23.23 -4.55 -21.66
N PRO A 120 -24.05 -5.57 -21.46
CA PRO A 120 -23.65 -6.74 -20.71
C PRO A 120 -22.31 -7.33 -21.18
N GLY A 121 -21.37 -7.48 -20.27
CA GLY A 121 -19.99 -7.96 -20.54
C GLY A 121 -19.02 -6.91 -21.09
N MET A 122 -19.43 -5.64 -21.22
CA MET A 122 -18.57 -4.53 -21.64
C MET A 122 -18.07 -3.67 -20.49
N MET A 123 -18.52 -3.92 -19.27
CA MET A 123 -18.05 -3.17 -18.09
C MET A 123 -16.55 -3.38 -17.88
N PRO A 124 -15.80 -2.30 -17.63
CA PRO A 124 -14.38 -2.41 -17.35
C PRO A 124 -14.12 -3.30 -16.12
N ASP A 125 -13.18 -4.24 -16.24
CA ASP A 125 -12.77 -5.09 -15.14
C ASP A 125 -11.92 -4.28 -14.15
N ALA A 126 -12.23 -4.43 -12.85
CA ALA A 126 -11.42 -3.92 -11.76
C ALA A 126 -11.50 -4.83 -10.55
N LYS A 127 -10.33 -5.20 -10.04
CA LYS A 127 -10.16 -5.91 -8.78
C LYS A 127 -9.37 -5.03 -7.84
N LEU A 128 -9.90 -4.80 -6.66
CA LEU A 128 -9.33 -3.86 -5.71
C LEU A 128 -8.88 -4.58 -4.45
N VAL A 129 -7.78 -4.11 -3.89
CA VAL A 129 -7.37 -4.39 -2.51
C VAL A 129 -7.29 -3.05 -1.81
N TYR A 130 -8.06 -2.87 -0.75
CA TYR A 130 -8.07 -1.60 -0.04
C TYR A 130 -8.13 -1.76 1.47
N ALA A 131 -7.70 -0.73 2.16
CA ALA A 131 -7.72 -0.66 3.60
C ALA A 131 -8.34 0.66 4.07
N VAL A 132 -9.14 0.56 5.13
CA VAL A 132 -9.66 1.70 5.90
C VAL A 132 -8.98 1.69 7.25
N LYS A 133 -8.43 2.82 7.66
CA LYS A 133 -7.89 3.04 9.01
C LYS A 133 -8.53 4.27 9.61
N MET A 134 -8.97 4.17 10.87
CA MET A 134 -9.49 5.28 11.67
C MET A 134 -9.46 4.91 13.14
N ASP A 135 -9.12 5.84 14.02
CA ASP A 135 -9.14 5.68 15.49
C ASP A 135 -8.40 4.43 15.99
N GLY A 136 -7.21 4.18 15.46
CA GLY A 136 -6.41 3.04 15.86
C GLY A 136 -6.91 1.68 15.38
N LYS A 137 -7.97 1.64 14.56
CA LYS A 137 -8.52 0.42 13.95
C LYS A 137 -8.24 0.38 12.46
N SER A 138 -8.04 -0.82 11.92
CA SER A 138 -7.91 -1.00 10.47
C SER A 138 -8.58 -2.27 9.99
N LYS A 139 -9.17 -2.22 8.80
CA LYS A 139 -9.72 -3.37 8.09
C LYS A 139 -9.19 -3.42 6.67
N LEU A 140 -8.92 -4.64 6.22
CA LEU A 140 -8.51 -4.98 4.86
C LEU A 140 -9.71 -5.52 4.10
N PHE A 141 -9.88 -5.06 2.88
CA PHE A 141 -10.95 -5.46 1.99
C PHE A 141 -10.40 -5.86 0.62
N SER A 142 -11.17 -6.69 -0.05
CA SER A 142 -10.95 -7.07 -1.44
C SER A 142 -12.25 -6.92 -2.21
N SER A 143 -12.20 -6.39 -3.43
CA SER A 143 -13.36 -6.44 -4.33
C SER A 143 -13.02 -7.12 -5.66
N ASP A 144 -13.98 -7.87 -6.16
CA ASP A 144 -14.01 -8.39 -7.53
C ASP A 144 -15.28 -7.85 -8.18
N GLY A 145 -15.12 -6.75 -8.94
CA GLY A 145 -16.26 -5.94 -9.35
C GLY A 145 -17.03 -5.41 -8.14
N PRO A 146 -18.40 -5.58 -8.11
CA PRO A 146 -19.24 -5.11 -7.00
C PRO A 146 -19.16 -5.96 -5.73
N LEU A 147 -18.52 -7.13 -5.80
CA LEU A 147 -18.42 -8.05 -4.65
C LEU A 147 -17.28 -7.61 -3.74
N VAL A 148 -17.64 -7.02 -2.61
CA VAL A 148 -16.71 -6.57 -1.58
C VAL A 148 -16.70 -7.54 -0.41
N ASN A 149 -15.50 -7.94 0.03
CA ASN A 149 -15.30 -8.87 1.14
C ASN A 149 -14.23 -8.34 2.09
N GLU A 150 -14.51 -8.34 3.40
CA GLU A 150 -13.47 -8.12 4.41
C GLU A 150 -12.50 -9.31 4.43
N GLN A 151 -11.20 -9.01 4.43
CA GLN A 151 -10.13 -9.99 4.42
C GLN A 151 -9.51 -10.11 5.82
N ARG A 152 -9.42 -11.32 6.31
CA ARG A 152 -8.85 -11.58 7.64
C ARG A 152 -7.32 -11.54 7.65
N HIS A 153 -6.70 -11.95 6.54
CA HIS A 153 -5.26 -12.17 6.47
C HIS A 153 -4.61 -11.46 5.29
N PHE A 154 -5.05 -11.77 4.08
CA PHE A 154 -4.47 -11.19 2.88
C PHE A 154 -5.47 -11.18 1.72
N ALA A 155 -5.18 -10.34 0.73
CA ALA A 155 -5.80 -10.37 -0.59
C ALA A 155 -4.73 -10.08 -1.64
N ILE A 156 -4.76 -10.80 -2.76
CA ILE A 156 -3.84 -10.59 -3.88
C ILE A 156 -4.62 -10.68 -5.18
N HIS A 157 -4.45 -9.71 -6.08
CA HIS A 157 -5.10 -9.67 -7.38
C HIS A 157 -4.12 -9.38 -8.51
N GLY A 158 -4.55 -9.61 -9.74
CA GLY A 158 -3.77 -9.45 -10.96
C GLY A 158 -3.14 -10.77 -11.44
N CYS A 159 -2.34 -10.71 -12.52
CA CYS A 159 -1.71 -11.91 -13.08
C CYS A 159 -0.65 -12.54 -12.17
N GLY A 160 -0.09 -11.75 -11.23
CA GLY A 160 0.84 -12.24 -10.21
C GLY A 160 0.18 -12.89 -9.00
N ALA A 161 -1.15 -12.97 -8.94
CA ALA A 161 -1.87 -13.39 -7.73
C ALA A 161 -1.60 -14.84 -7.32
N GLU A 162 -1.52 -15.77 -8.27
CA GLU A 162 -1.26 -17.19 -7.99
C GLU A 162 0.13 -17.38 -7.36
N LEU A 163 1.17 -16.79 -7.95
CA LEU A 163 2.52 -16.83 -7.42
C LEU A 163 2.60 -16.14 -6.05
N GLY A 164 1.99 -14.96 -5.91
CA GLY A 164 1.97 -14.22 -4.66
C GLY A 164 1.28 -15.01 -3.54
N THR A 165 0.17 -15.67 -3.84
CA THR A 165 -0.55 -16.54 -2.90
C THR A 165 0.29 -17.75 -2.49
N TYR A 166 0.98 -18.38 -3.44
CA TYR A 166 1.88 -19.49 -3.16
C TYR A 166 3.00 -19.07 -2.20
N ILE A 167 3.70 -17.96 -2.51
CA ILE A 167 4.79 -17.44 -1.68
C ILE A 167 4.29 -17.06 -0.28
N TYR A 168 3.13 -16.39 -0.19
CA TYR A 168 2.55 -16.03 1.09
C TYR A 168 2.30 -17.26 1.96
N ASN A 169 1.66 -18.28 1.42
CA ASN A 169 1.36 -19.51 2.16
C ASN A 169 2.63 -20.28 2.57
N LEU A 170 3.68 -20.23 1.74
CA LEU A 170 4.96 -20.86 2.03
C LEU A 170 5.68 -20.16 3.19
N MET A 171 5.73 -18.83 3.15
CA MET A 171 6.57 -18.03 4.04
C MET A 171 5.83 -17.52 5.29
N CYS A 172 4.50 -17.54 5.29
CA CYS A 172 3.66 -16.98 6.34
C CYS A 172 2.64 -18.01 6.88
N PRO A 173 3.10 -19.19 7.34
CA PRO A 173 2.15 -20.24 7.83
C PRO A 173 1.41 -19.82 9.10
N SER A 174 1.91 -18.80 9.81
CA SER A 174 1.36 -18.29 11.08
C SER A 174 1.27 -16.76 11.04
N TRP A 175 0.41 -16.23 10.18
CA TRP A 175 0.24 -14.80 9.92
C TRP A 175 0.11 -13.92 11.18
N THR A 176 -0.49 -14.44 12.25
CA THR A 176 -0.67 -13.71 13.53
C THR A 176 0.63 -13.40 14.26
N ARG A 177 1.73 -14.03 13.90
CA ARG A 177 3.04 -13.86 14.54
C ARG A 177 3.93 -12.85 13.82
N HIS A 178 3.51 -12.35 12.65
CA HIS A 178 4.32 -11.39 11.90
C HIS A 178 4.02 -9.97 12.32
N THR A 179 5.08 -9.17 12.46
CA THR A 179 4.98 -7.73 12.63
C THR A 179 4.68 -7.05 11.29
N LEU A 180 4.17 -5.84 11.33
CA LEU A 180 3.93 -5.03 10.12
C LEU A 180 5.21 -4.85 9.29
N SER A 181 6.36 -4.72 9.93
CA SER A 181 7.64 -4.60 9.23
C SER A 181 8.05 -5.89 8.51
N GLN A 182 7.81 -7.05 9.11
CA GLN A 182 8.07 -8.34 8.45
C GLN A 182 7.13 -8.57 7.26
N LEU A 183 5.84 -8.23 7.43
CA LEU A 183 4.89 -8.29 6.31
C LEU A 183 5.24 -7.31 5.19
N ALA A 184 5.81 -6.16 5.50
CA ALA A 184 6.27 -5.22 4.47
C ALA A 184 7.43 -5.78 3.63
N VAL A 185 8.37 -6.46 4.26
CA VAL A 185 9.46 -7.16 3.55
C VAL A 185 8.90 -8.31 2.70
N LEU A 186 7.99 -9.12 3.26
CA LEU A 186 7.34 -10.20 2.51
C LEU A 186 6.54 -9.66 1.33
N ALA A 187 5.79 -8.57 1.51
CA ALA A 187 5.03 -7.91 0.45
C ALA A 187 5.96 -7.44 -0.69
N ALA A 188 7.08 -6.80 -0.36
CA ALA A 188 8.08 -6.39 -1.34
C ALA A 188 8.70 -7.61 -2.07
N TYR A 189 9.00 -8.70 -1.34
CA TYR A 189 9.50 -9.93 -1.92
C TYR A 189 8.51 -10.58 -2.89
N ILE A 190 7.23 -10.63 -2.53
CA ILE A 190 6.17 -11.15 -3.40
C ILE A 190 6.09 -10.35 -4.71
N VAL A 191 6.14 -9.01 -4.64
CA VAL A 191 6.13 -8.18 -5.86
C VAL A 191 7.41 -8.39 -6.67
N TYR A 192 8.58 -8.49 -6.04
CA TYR A 192 9.85 -8.79 -6.70
C TYR A 192 9.79 -10.13 -7.45
N GLN A 193 9.31 -11.19 -6.81
CA GLN A 193 9.14 -12.51 -7.45
C GLN A 193 8.17 -12.46 -8.62
N ALA A 194 7.05 -11.72 -8.47
CA ALA A 194 6.10 -11.54 -9.55
C ALA A 194 6.73 -10.77 -10.74
N LYS A 195 7.55 -9.74 -10.49
CA LYS A 195 8.29 -9.03 -11.55
C LYS A 195 9.30 -9.94 -12.28
N THR A 196 9.89 -10.88 -11.55
CA THR A 196 10.89 -11.80 -12.10
C THR A 196 10.27 -12.88 -12.97
N TYR A 197 9.13 -13.44 -12.55
CA TYR A 197 8.58 -14.66 -13.15
C TYR A 197 7.24 -14.50 -13.85
N VAL A 198 6.53 -13.38 -13.66
CA VAL A 198 5.20 -13.20 -14.25
C VAL A 198 5.26 -12.16 -15.36
N PRO A 199 5.01 -12.54 -16.63
CA PRO A 199 4.98 -11.61 -17.74
C PRO A 199 3.97 -10.47 -17.48
N GLY A 200 4.47 -9.23 -17.64
CA GLY A 200 3.66 -8.03 -17.53
C GLY A 200 3.55 -7.46 -16.11
N VAL A 201 4.19 -8.06 -15.13
CA VAL A 201 4.45 -7.42 -13.83
C VAL A 201 5.84 -6.77 -13.90
N GLY A 202 5.96 -5.49 -13.46
CA GLY A 202 7.24 -4.80 -13.58
C GLY A 202 7.22 -3.37 -13.01
N GLY A 203 8.23 -2.58 -13.39
CA GLY A 203 8.41 -1.23 -12.89
C GLY A 203 8.88 -1.21 -11.43
N SER A 204 8.54 -0.17 -10.68
CA SER A 204 8.85 -0.01 -9.26
C SER A 204 7.86 -0.76 -8.37
N THR A 205 8.27 -1.03 -7.13
CA THR A 205 7.39 -1.56 -6.08
C THR A 205 6.90 -0.42 -5.22
N HIS A 206 5.59 -0.19 -5.18
CA HIS A 206 4.97 0.73 -4.25
C HIS A 206 4.46 -0.02 -3.02
N LEU A 207 4.70 0.55 -1.84
CA LEU A 207 4.34 -0.06 -0.57
C LEU A 207 3.79 0.98 0.40
N VAL A 208 2.70 0.63 1.10
CA VAL A 208 2.12 1.44 2.16
C VAL A 208 1.94 0.60 3.42
N LYS A 209 2.37 1.14 4.55
CA LYS A 209 2.14 0.57 5.88
C LYS A 209 1.15 1.44 6.65
N LEU A 210 0.01 0.91 7.01
CA LEU A 210 -1.00 1.53 7.84
C LEU A 210 -0.88 0.94 9.25
N ARG A 211 -0.32 1.69 10.18
CA ARG A 211 -0.15 1.27 11.58
C ARG A 211 -1.38 1.62 12.40
N ASN A 212 -1.79 0.73 13.29
CA ASN A 212 -2.91 0.98 14.20
C ASN A 212 -2.54 2.02 15.28
N ASP A 213 -1.29 2.05 15.73
CA ASP A 213 -0.77 2.88 16.83
C ASP A 213 -0.25 4.27 16.40
N GLY A 214 -0.63 4.76 15.24
CA GLY A 214 -0.21 6.09 14.76
C GLY A 214 0.26 6.10 13.31
N GLY A 215 1.36 6.80 13.05
CA GLY A 215 1.81 7.20 11.72
C GLY A 215 1.84 6.09 10.67
N SER A 216 1.31 6.41 9.52
CA SER A 216 1.39 5.55 8.33
C SER A 216 2.61 5.95 7.49
N PHE A 217 3.18 4.98 6.82
CA PHE A 217 4.36 5.17 5.96
C PHE A 217 4.03 4.70 4.55
N ALA A 218 4.29 5.56 3.56
CA ALA A 218 4.19 5.21 2.16
C ALA A 218 5.59 5.27 1.53
N ASP A 219 5.98 4.21 0.85
CA ASP A 219 7.18 4.15 0.03
C ASP A 219 6.76 3.95 -1.43
N PHE A 220 7.02 4.96 -2.25
CA PHE A 220 6.69 4.96 -3.66
C PHE A 220 7.96 4.76 -4.51
N GLY A 221 8.64 3.64 -4.30
CA GLY A 221 9.71 3.18 -5.18
C GLY A 221 11.11 3.73 -4.87
N ASN A 222 11.34 4.36 -3.72
CA ASN A 222 12.67 4.88 -3.37
C ASN A 222 13.60 3.80 -2.78
N SER A 223 13.04 2.78 -2.17
CA SER A 223 13.79 1.69 -1.51
C SER A 223 13.74 0.35 -2.25
N ASP A 224 12.95 0.26 -3.32
CA ASP A 224 12.71 -0.99 -4.04
C ASP A 224 13.98 -1.59 -4.65
N LYS A 225 14.79 -0.78 -5.33
CA LYS A 225 16.00 -1.26 -6.04
C LYS A 225 16.99 -1.92 -5.09
N TRP A 226 17.19 -1.33 -3.93
CA TRP A 226 18.09 -1.87 -2.94
C TRP A 226 17.54 -3.17 -2.32
N MET A 227 16.26 -3.21 -1.96
CA MET A 227 15.61 -4.43 -1.47
C MET A 227 15.63 -5.53 -2.53
N GLU A 228 15.35 -5.20 -3.79
CA GLU A 228 15.35 -6.17 -4.89
C GLU A 228 16.74 -6.75 -5.16
N GLN A 229 17.81 -5.97 -5.04
CA GLN A 229 19.18 -6.48 -5.12
C GLN A 229 19.46 -7.49 -4.00
N HIS A 230 18.98 -7.23 -2.78
CA HIS A 230 19.11 -8.18 -1.67
C HIS A 230 18.30 -9.45 -1.90
N PHE A 231 17.09 -9.34 -2.43
CA PHE A 231 16.27 -10.51 -2.77
C PHE A 231 16.93 -11.35 -3.87
N GLN A 232 17.44 -10.69 -4.91
CA GLN A 232 18.17 -11.37 -5.98
C GLN A 232 19.40 -12.14 -5.44
N TYR A 233 20.12 -11.54 -4.52
CA TYR A 233 21.27 -12.15 -3.89
C TYR A 233 20.88 -13.35 -3.02
N LEU A 234 19.84 -13.20 -2.20
CA LEU A 234 19.31 -14.29 -1.38
C LEU A 234 18.79 -15.45 -2.22
N ASP A 235 18.05 -15.18 -3.28
CA ASP A 235 17.52 -16.23 -4.19
C ASP A 235 18.67 -16.96 -4.91
N GLY A 236 19.69 -16.22 -5.35
CA GLY A 236 20.87 -16.78 -5.97
C GLY A 236 21.68 -17.69 -5.06
N PHE A 237 21.58 -17.49 -3.75
CA PHE A 237 22.26 -18.32 -2.75
C PHE A 237 21.39 -19.48 -2.24
N LEU A 238 20.13 -19.19 -1.85
CA LEU A 238 19.27 -20.19 -1.20
C LEU A 238 18.89 -21.34 -2.13
N GLY A 239 18.68 -21.08 -3.40
CA GLY A 239 18.35 -22.11 -4.38
C GLY A 239 19.47 -23.15 -4.54
N PRO A 240 20.70 -22.75 -4.88
CA PRO A 240 21.85 -23.65 -4.94
C PRO A 240 22.13 -24.36 -3.60
N ALA A 241 22.05 -23.65 -2.47
CA ALA A 241 22.29 -24.26 -1.16
C ALA A 241 21.23 -25.34 -0.83
N PHE A 242 19.97 -25.09 -1.19
CA PHE A 242 18.91 -26.08 -1.02
C PHE A 242 19.17 -27.33 -1.88
N VAL A 243 19.46 -27.17 -3.17
CA VAL A 243 19.75 -28.30 -4.07
C VAL A 243 20.95 -29.10 -3.56
N ALA A 244 22.01 -28.42 -3.17
CA ALA A 244 23.22 -29.07 -2.68
C ALA A 244 23.05 -29.78 -1.33
N SER A 245 22.11 -29.33 -0.48
CA SER A 245 21.81 -30.01 0.80
C SER A 245 21.24 -31.43 0.60
N PHE A 246 20.76 -31.77 -0.61
CA PHE A 246 20.30 -33.10 -0.97
C PHE A 246 21.32 -33.89 -1.82
N ASP A 247 22.46 -33.29 -2.17
CA ASP A 247 23.51 -33.97 -2.90
C ASP A 247 24.37 -34.76 -1.91
N ILE A 248 24.10 -36.09 -1.83
CA ILE A 248 24.80 -37.03 -0.94
C ILE A 248 26.24 -37.25 -1.39
N ASP A 249 26.54 -36.99 -2.66
CA ASP A 249 27.85 -37.23 -3.26
C ASP A 249 28.83 -36.05 -3.12
N THR A 250 28.31 -34.88 -2.69
CA THR A 250 29.14 -33.69 -2.46
C THR A 250 29.05 -33.22 -0.98
N PRO A 251 29.65 -33.98 -0.04
CA PRO A 251 29.50 -33.74 1.39
C PRO A 251 30.06 -32.39 1.89
N ASP A 252 30.91 -31.72 1.12
CA ASP A 252 31.59 -30.49 1.52
C ASP A 252 30.86 -29.20 1.09
N PHE A 253 29.76 -29.31 0.36
CA PHE A 253 29.07 -28.11 -0.17
C PHE A 253 28.44 -27.23 0.93
N LEU A 254 27.95 -27.82 2.01
CA LEU A 254 27.50 -27.13 3.22
C LEU A 254 28.55 -27.21 4.33
N SER A 255 29.83 -26.95 4.02
CA SER A 255 30.84 -26.84 5.07
C SER A 255 30.46 -25.73 6.07
N ASP A 256 30.97 -25.84 7.30
CA ASP A 256 30.79 -24.81 8.34
C ASP A 256 31.20 -23.42 7.85
N ALA A 257 32.15 -23.34 6.91
CA ALA A 257 32.55 -22.10 6.26
C ALA A 257 31.44 -21.48 5.44
N HIS A 258 30.73 -22.24 4.60
CA HIS A 258 29.62 -21.76 3.80
C HIS A 258 28.41 -21.37 4.65
N LEU A 259 28.12 -22.11 5.73
CA LEU A 259 27.08 -21.75 6.70
C LEU A 259 27.43 -20.45 7.43
N SER A 260 28.71 -20.27 7.80
CA SER A 260 29.23 -19.05 8.40
C SER A 260 29.06 -17.84 7.45
N GLU A 261 29.43 -18.01 6.19
CA GLU A 261 29.27 -16.97 5.16
C GLU A 261 27.79 -16.58 4.97
N LEU A 262 26.87 -17.56 4.91
CA LEU A 262 25.42 -17.28 4.87
C LEU A 262 24.96 -16.48 6.08
N VAL A 263 25.35 -16.88 7.28
CA VAL A 263 24.99 -16.18 8.52
C VAL A 263 25.52 -14.74 8.50
N ASP A 264 26.73 -14.53 8.03
CA ASP A 264 27.33 -13.19 7.97
C ASP A 264 26.66 -12.32 6.91
N MET A 265 26.24 -12.87 5.76
CA MET A 265 25.41 -12.18 4.78
C MET A 265 24.06 -11.78 5.33
N LEU A 266 23.38 -12.66 6.07
CA LEU A 266 22.11 -12.36 6.73
C LEU A 266 22.26 -11.26 7.79
N LYS A 267 23.37 -11.26 8.54
CA LYS A 267 23.69 -10.18 9.50
C LYS A 267 23.94 -8.86 8.80
N LEU A 268 24.70 -8.86 7.70
CA LEU A 268 24.98 -7.68 6.89
C LEU A 268 23.68 -7.09 6.34
N GLY A 269 22.85 -7.89 5.69
CA GLY A 269 21.56 -7.47 5.16
C GLY A 269 20.66 -6.88 6.25
N ARG A 270 20.65 -7.49 7.45
CA ARG A 270 19.91 -6.95 8.60
C ARG A 270 20.45 -5.60 9.07
N GLN A 271 21.77 -5.40 9.08
CA GLN A 271 22.38 -4.13 9.45
C GLN A 271 22.06 -3.05 8.42
N GLU A 272 22.16 -3.35 7.13
CA GLU A 272 21.82 -2.42 6.06
C GLU A 272 20.33 -2.02 6.08
N MET A 273 19.44 -2.98 6.37
CA MET A 273 18.00 -2.67 6.59
C MET A 273 17.79 -1.71 7.75
N LYS A 274 18.55 -1.88 8.83
CA LYS A 274 18.50 -0.97 9.98
C LYS A 274 18.99 0.42 9.62
N ASP A 275 20.13 0.52 8.95
CA ASP A 275 20.73 1.79 8.53
C ASP A 275 19.80 2.53 7.54
N TRP A 276 19.18 1.78 6.62
CA TRP A 276 18.20 2.35 5.71
C TRP A 276 16.96 2.86 6.45
N ARG A 277 16.42 2.09 7.40
CA ARG A 277 15.29 2.51 8.24
C ARG A 277 15.61 3.82 8.96
N ASP A 278 16.79 3.93 9.54
CA ASP A 278 17.20 5.09 10.32
C ASP A 278 17.35 6.33 9.40
N LYS A 279 17.89 6.15 8.17
CA LYS A 279 17.92 7.19 7.13
C LYS A 279 16.52 7.59 6.66
N ALA A 280 15.61 6.63 6.48
CA ALA A 280 14.23 6.90 6.06
C ALA A 280 13.46 7.68 7.15
N ILE A 281 13.68 7.39 8.42
CA ILE A 281 13.10 8.13 9.55
C ILE A 281 13.61 9.58 9.52
N GLU A 282 14.91 9.78 9.36
CA GLU A 282 15.51 11.13 9.32
C GLU A 282 15.00 11.93 8.10
N PHE A 283 14.94 11.31 6.93
CA PHE A 283 14.37 11.92 5.73
C PHE A 283 12.90 12.33 5.92
N THR A 284 12.09 11.45 6.53
CA THR A 284 10.68 11.73 6.81
C THR A 284 10.53 12.92 7.76
N LYS A 285 11.41 13.03 8.76
CA LYS A 285 11.46 14.16 9.69
C LYS A 285 11.76 15.47 8.97
N VAL A 286 12.78 15.46 8.11
CA VAL A 286 13.15 16.64 7.29
C VAL A 286 12.00 17.05 6.36
N LEU A 287 11.35 16.09 5.70
CA LEU A 287 10.20 16.37 4.85
C LEU A 287 9.05 16.99 5.64
N LYS A 288 8.74 16.46 6.82
CA LYS A 288 7.68 16.98 7.69
C LYS A 288 7.96 18.43 8.08
N GLU A 289 9.20 18.74 8.48
CA GLU A 289 9.62 20.09 8.81
C GLU A 289 9.53 21.05 7.59
N GLN A 290 9.91 20.59 6.41
CA GLN A 290 9.78 21.38 5.18
C GLN A 290 8.30 21.62 4.81
N MET A 291 7.44 20.60 4.93
CA MET A 291 6.01 20.73 4.70
C MET A 291 5.36 21.69 5.70
N GLU A 292 5.73 21.63 6.98
CA GLU A 292 5.24 22.56 7.99
C GLU A 292 5.68 24.00 7.69
N LYS A 293 6.95 24.20 7.31
CA LYS A 293 7.45 25.54 6.88
C LYS A 293 6.68 26.05 5.67
N ARG A 294 6.43 25.19 4.67
CA ARG A 294 5.67 25.55 3.47
C ARG A 294 4.21 25.86 3.82
N ASN A 295 3.60 25.09 4.68
CA ASN A 295 2.22 25.31 5.13
C ASN A 295 2.10 26.60 5.94
N ARG A 296 3.04 26.92 6.84
CA ARG A 296 3.08 28.20 7.55
C ARG A 296 3.24 29.39 6.60
N ALA A 297 4.04 29.25 5.55
CA ALA A 297 4.21 30.29 4.53
C ALA A 297 2.96 30.49 3.67
N ASN A 298 2.33 29.40 3.24
CA ASN A 298 1.16 29.45 2.34
C ASN A 298 -0.17 29.73 3.08
N TYR A 299 -0.25 29.36 4.36
CA TYR A 299 -1.46 29.47 5.17
C TYR A 299 -1.18 30.08 6.55
N PRO A 300 -0.61 31.31 6.64
CA PRO A 300 -0.19 31.92 7.90
C PRO A 300 -1.35 32.11 8.90
N TRP A 301 -2.58 32.18 8.42
CA TRP A 301 -3.78 32.31 9.24
C TRP A 301 -4.10 31.04 10.06
N ARG A 302 -3.67 29.86 9.64
CA ARG A 302 -3.84 28.60 10.39
C ARG A 302 -2.93 28.49 11.62
N TYR A 303 -1.87 29.28 11.67
CA TYR A 303 -0.85 29.25 12.72
C TYR A 303 -0.85 30.52 13.57
N ARG A 304 -1.85 31.42 13.41
CA ARG A 304 -2.05 32.55 14.31
C ARG A 304 -2.63 32.01 15.63
N LYS A 305 -1.95 32.34 16.74
CA LYS A 305 -2.52 32.11 18.06
C LYS A 305 -3.86 32.84 18.13
N PRO A 306 -4.90 32.24 18.73
CA PRO A 306 -6.16 32.93 18.95
C PRO A 306 -5.90 34.19 19.75
N GLU A 307 -6.56 35.30 19.38
CA GLU A 307 -6.37 36.62 20.00
C GLU A 307 -6.62 36.64 21.51
N SER A 308 -7.34 35.62 22.04
CA SER A 308 -7.56 35.42 23.47
C SER A 308 -6.27 35.09 24.28
N GLU A 309 -5.23 34.53 23.64
CA GLU A 309 -3.95 34.23 24.32
C GLU A 309 -2.97 35.42 24.29
N ILE A 310 -3.18 36.39 23.41
CA ILE A 310 -2.27 37.55 23.28
C ILE A 310 -2.51 38.58 24.37
N ASN A 311 -3.71 38.63 24.94
CA ASN A 311 -4.10 39.64 25.92
C ASN A 311 -3.83 39.27 27.39
N HIS A 312 -3.39 38.06 27.71
CA HIS A 312 -3.12 37.68 29.10
C HIS A 312 -1.73 38.08 29.63
N ASP A 313 -0.75 38.29 28.71
CA ASP A 313 0.61 38.69 29.13
C ASP A 313 0.82 40.20 29.26
N ALA A 314 -0.19 41.01 28.87
CA ALA A 314 -0.07 42.47 28.86
C ALA A 314 -0.77 43.19 30.03
N ALA A 315 -1.41 42.50 30.96
CA ALA A 315 -2.17 43.09 32.04
C ALA A 315 -1.75 42.61 33.42
N MET A 316 -0.53 42.91 33.82
CA MET A 316 -0.13 43.00 35.23
C MET A 316 0.54 44.36 35.45
N PRO A 317 -0.16 45.41 35.88
CA PRO A 317 0.52 46.57 36.42
C PRO A 317 1.08 46.19 37.80
N SER A 318 2.36 46.41 37.94
CA SER A 318 3.09 46.29 39.22
C SER A 318 2.49 47.18 40.30
N GLU A 319 1.81 46.61 41.26
CA GLU A 319 1.52 47.26 42.56
C GLU A 319 2.81 47.32 43.38
N SER A 320 3.52 48.46 43.25
CA SER A 320 4.48 48.88 44.26
C SER A 320 4.70 50.40 44.14
N GLN A 321 3.89 51.18 44.78
CA GLN A 321 4.23 52.45 45.40
C GLN A 321 3.04 53.00 46.21
N LYS A 322 2.88 52.49 47.41
CA LYS A 322 2.26 53.31 48.49
C LYS A 322 3.38 53.88 49.32
N SER A 323 3.66 55.14 49.05
CA SER A 323 4.53 55.98 49.87
C SER A 323 3.80 56.34 51.16
N GLU A 324 4.52 56.12 52.23
CA GLU A 324 4.28 56.73 53.54
C GLU A 324 4.15 58.24 53.43
N ARG A 325 3.15 58.81 54.09
CA ARG A 325 3.15 60.15 54.69
C ARG A 325 2.24 60.16 55.90
N GLU A 326 2.90 60.17 57.04
CA GLU A 326 2.42 60.75 58.29
C GLU A 326 2.45 62.31 58.18
N PRO A 327 1.88 63.02 59.17
CA PRO A 327 1.64 62.76 60.57
C PRO A 327 0.18 62.64 60.97
#